data_e3b81c2e6c12fde6f7987a3d03d360b8
#
_entry.id   e3b81c2e6c12fde6f7987a3d03d360b8
#
_cell.length_a   1.000
_cell.length_b   1.000
_cell.length_c   1.000
_cell.angle_alpha   90.00
_cell.angle_beta   90.00
_cell.angle_gamma   90.00
#
_symmetry.space_group_name_H-M   'P 1'
#
loop_
_entity.id
_entity.type
_entity.pdbx_description
1 polymer ?
#
loop_
_entity_poly.entity_id
_entity_poly.type
_entity_poly.pdbx_seq_one_letter_code
_entity_poly.pdbx_strand_id
1 'polypeptide(L)'
;MKEILREIGMIARALDSISNIEFKEYELTKGQYLYLVRICENPGIIQEKLSEMIKVDRTTAARAIKKLEINGFIEKKEDESNKKIKKLFPTEKGKNVYPFIKRENDYSNTVALEGFSETEAETISNLLQRVRKNIEKDWEFVKKGNKRNYWLYKGANYSNDYTYRKVHP
;
A
#
# COMPACT_ATOMS: atom_id res chain seq x y z
N MET A 1 -3.41 14.15 -22.33
CA MET A 1 -3.86 13.03 -21.45
C MET A 1 -3.92 13.54 -20.02
N LYS A 2 -5.01 13.28 -19.30
CA LYS A 2 -5.11 13.71 -17.88
C LYS A 2 -4.09 12.91 -17.05
N GLU A 3 -3.37 13.59 -16.17
CA GLU A 3 -2.32 12.95 -15.34
C GLU A 3 -2.91 12.26 -14.10
N ILE A 4 -3.78 11.29 -14.31
CA ILE A 4 -4.51 10.57 -13.26
C ILE A 4 -3.56 10.00 -12.19
N LEU A 5 -2.42 9.45 -12.60
CA LEU A 5 -1.46 8.88 -11.63
C LEU A 5 -0.77 9.94 -10.79
N ARG A 6 -0.67 11.19 -11.28
CA ARG A 6 -0.17 12.31 -10.48
C ARG A 6 -1.15 12.67 -9.37
N GLU A 7 -2.45 12.77 -9.68
CA GLU A 7 -3.50 13.02 -8.69
C GLU A 7 -3.55 11.92 -7.62
N ILE A 8 -3.58 10.66 -8.05
CA ILE A 8 -3.52 9.52 -7.11
C ILE A 8 -2.29 9.62 -6.21
N GLY A 9 -1.13 9.95 -6.77
CA GLY A 9 0.12 10.10 -6.01
C GLY A 9 0.10 11.26 -5.02
N MET A 10 -0.53 12.39 -5.35
CA MET A 10 -0.69 13.53 -4.43
C MET A 10 -1.62 13.18 -3.28
N ILE A 11 -2.77 12.57 -3.56
CA ILE A 11 -3.74 12.12 -2.56
C ILE A 11 -3.07 11.12 -1.60
N ALA A 12 -2.40 10.10 -2.13
CA ALA A 12 -1.73 9.09 -1.32
C ALA A 12 -0.68 9.69 -0.38
N ARG A 13 0.13 10.65 -0.85
CA ARG A 13 1.14 11.32 -0.01
C ARG A 13 0.51 12.23 1.05
N ALA A 14 -0.57 12.92 0.72
CA ALA A 14 -1.29 13.74 1.69
C ALA A 14 -1.87 12.89 2.83
N LEU A 15 -2.56 11.80 2.49
CA LEU A 15 -3.12 10.86 3.47
C LEU A 15 -2.02 10.20 4.31
N ASP A 16 -0.91 9.78 3.70
CA ASP A 16 0.23 9.21 4.45
C ASP A 16 0.84 10.23 5.41
N SER A 17 0.95 11.51 5.01
CA SER A 17 1.42 12.58 5.88
C SER A 17 0.49 12.82 7.06
N ILE A 18 -0.83 12.89 6.84
CA ILE A 18 -1.84 13.05 7.89
C ILE A 18 -1.74 11.89 8.89
N SER A 19 -1.79 10.66 8.39
CA SER A 19 -1.75 9.46 9.23
C SER A 19 -0.45 9.37 10.05
N ASN A 20 0.69 9.78 9.47
CA ASN A 20 1.97 9.80 10.20
C ASN A 20 2.00 10.84 11.33
N ILE A 21 1.25 11.94 11.21
CA ILE A 21 1.10 12.95 12.26
C ILE A 21 0.15 12.43 13.34
N GLU A 22 -1.03 11.97 12.97
CA GLU A 22 -2.08 11.55 13.90
C GLU A 22 -1.73 10.29 14.69
N PHE A 23 -1.08 9.31 14.03
CA PHE A 23 -0.70 8.07 14.71
C PHE A 23 0.67 8.12 15.40
N LYS A 24 1.30 9.30 15.46
CA LYS A 24 2.58 9.47 16.15
C LYS A 24 2.49 9.14 17.65
N GLU A 25 1.41 9.56 18.29
CA GLU A 25 1.17 9.28 19.73
C GLU A 25 0.99 7.78 20.03
N TYR A 26 0.55 6.99 19.02
CA TYR A 26 0.44 5.54 19.13
C TYR A 26 1.72 4.80 18.69
N GLU A 27 2.83 5.51 18.45
CA GLU A 27 4.09 4.93 17.97
C GLU A 27 3.99 4.22 16.59
N LEU A 28 2.97 4.55 15.79
CA LEU A 28 2.70 3.98 14.47
C LEU A 28 3.14 4.93 13.35
N THR A 29 4.44 5.23 13.28
CA THR A 29 5.01 6.13 12.26
C THR A 29 5.45 5.38 11.01
N LYS A 30 5.72 6.12 9.93
CA LYS A 30 6.25 5.59 8.65
C LYS A 30 5.35 4.50 8.03
N GLY A 31 4.05 4.74 8.01
CA GLY A 31 3.08 3.85 7.38
C GLY A 31 2.85 2.52 8.11
N GLN A 32 3.32 2.34 9.34
CA GLN A 32 3.14 1.11 10.11
C GLN A 32 1.68 0.77 10.37
N TYR A 33 0.81 1.78 10.46
CA TYR A 33 -0.62 1.61 10.61
C TYR A 33 -1.23 0.75 9.48
N LEU A 34 -0.73 0.88 8.24
CA LEU A 34 -1.20 0.08 7.10
C LEU A 34 -1.01 -1.42 7.32
N TYR A 35 0.14 -1.80 7.87
CA TYR A 35 0.45 -3.20 8.18
C TYR A 35 -0.41 -3.71 9.34
N LEU A 36 -0.54 -2.91 10.41
CA LEU A 36 -1.33 -3.28 11.57
C LEU A 36 -2.80 -3.51 11.20
N VAL A 37 -3.40 -2.61 10.42
CA VAL A 37 -4.77 -2.76 9.91
C VAL A 37 -4.93 -4.09 9.17
N ARG A 38 -4.06 -4.41 8.21
CA ARG A 38 -4.16 -5.65 7.44
C ARG A 38 -3.96 -6.91 8.28
N ILE A 39 -3.11 -6.84 9.31
CA ILE A 39 -2.92 -7.96 10.26
C ILE A 39 -4.16 -8.12 11.15
N CYS A 40 -4.78 -7.03 11.60
CA CYS A 40 -6.02 -7.10 12.38
C CYS A 40 -7.20 -7.65 11.56
N GLU A 41 -7.30 -7.27 10.28
CA GLU A 41 -8.32 -7.78 9.35
C GLU A 41 -8.08 -9.24 8.93
N ASN A 42 -6.83 -9.71 8.96
CA ASN A 42 -6.42 -11.04 8.50
C ASN A 42 -5.49 -11.72 9.53
N PRO A 43 -5.96 -12.05 10.74
CA PRO A 43 -5.13 -12.71 11.74
C PRO A 43 -4.57 -14.03 11.21
N GLY A 44 -3.26 -14.26 11.40
CA GLY A 44 -2.58 -15.41 10.85
C GLY A 44 -2.01 -15.22 9.44
N ILE A 45 -2.10 -14.01 8.88
CA ILE A 45 -1.49 -13.69 7.59
C ILE A 45 0.03 -13.87 7.66
N ILE A 46 0.63 -14.38 6.58
CA ILE A 46 2.09 -14.48 6.44
C ILE A 46 2.66 -13.21 5.81
N GLN A 47 3.92 -12.89 6.10
CA GLN A 47 4.60 -11.69 5.60
C GLN A 47 4.52 -11.54 4.08
N GLU A 48 4.65 -12.61 3.32
CA GLU A 48 4.61 -12.58 1.86
C GLU A 48 3.25 -12.09 1.34
N LYS A 49 2.16 -12.68 1.85
CA LYS A 49 0.78 -12.25 1.54
C LYS A 49 0.52 -10.79 1.92
N LEU A 50 1.00 -10.39 3.11
CA LEU A 50 0.88 -9.00 3.58
C LEU A 50 1.62 -8.02 2.67
N SER A 51 2.85 -8.34 2.25
CA SER A 51 3.63 -7.50 1.33
C SER A 51 2.96 -7.37 -0.04
N GLU A 52 2.34 -8.43 -0.53
CA GLU A 52 1.56 -8.43 -1.77
C GLU A 52 0.28 -7.58 -1.65
N MET A 53 -0.41 -7.69 -0.53
CA MET A 53 -1.64 -6.92 -0.27
C MET A 53 -1.38 -5.41 -0.23
N ILE A 54 -0.26 -4.99 0.39
CA ILE A 54 0.13 -3.58 0.53
C ILE A 54 0.92 -3.06 -0.70
N LYS A 55 1.36 -3.96 -1.60
CA LYS A 55 2.17 -3.65 -2.79
C LYS A 55 3.56 -3.07 -2.45
N VAL A 56 4.23 -3.68 -1.48
CA VAL A 56 5.59 -3.32 -1.07
C VAL A 56 6.56 -4.49 -1.30
N ASP A 57 7.86 -4.20 -1.31
CA ASP A 57 8.89 -5.24 -1.36
C ASP A 57 9.02 -5.97 -0.01
N ARG A 58 9.61 -7.19 -0.07
CA ARG A 58 9.78 -8.04 1.12
C ARG A 58 10.61 -7.38 2.23
N THR A 59 11.62 -6.60 1.86
CA THR A 59 12.55 -5.97 2.82
C THR A 59 11.83 -4.85 3.57
N THR A 60 11.07 -4.03 2.86
CA THR A 60 10.23 -2.97 3.45
C THR A 60 9.19 -3.57 4.39
N ALA A 61 8.48 -4.61 3.95
CA ALA A 61 7.53 -5.31 4.81
C ALA A 61 8.19 -5.90 6.07
N ALA A 62 9.35 -6.56 5.92
CA ALA A 62 10.07 -7.15 7.05
C ALA A 62 10.47 -6.13 8.11
N ARG A 63 10.93 -4.94 7.68
CA ARG A 63 11.29 -3.84 8.61
C ARG A 63 10.09 -3.30 9.37
N ALA A 64 8.96 -3.08 8.69
CA ALA A 64 7.74 -2.59 9.31
C ALA A 64 7.18 -3.62 10.31
N ILE A 65 7.09 -4.89 9.90
CA ILE A 65 6.64 -6.00 10.75
C ILE A 65 7.53 -6.14 12.00
N LYS A 66 8.87 -6.12 11.82
CA LYS A 66 9.81 -6.19 12.96
C LYS A 66 9.58 -5.05 13.95
N LYS A 67 9.32 -3.84 13.47
CA LYS A 67 9.08 -2.70 14.34
C LYS A 67 7.74 -2.79 15.07
N LEU A 68 6.68 -3.25 14.40
CA LEU A 68 5.38 -3.53 15.04
C LEU A 68 5.50 -4.61 16.12
N GLU A 69 6.31 -5.64 15.90
CA GLU A 69 6.59 -6.69 16.87
C GLU A 69 7.34 -6.15 18.08
N ILE A 70 8.42 -5.37 17.86
CA ILE A 70 9.22 -4.74 18.94
C ILE A 70 8.35 -3.79 19.76
N ASN A 71 7.47 -3.01 19.14
CA ASN A 71 6.56 -2.09 19.82
C ASN A 71 5.35 -2.81 20.45
N GLY A 72 5.26 -4.14 20.34
CA GLY A 72 4.24 -4.96 20.97
C GLY A 72 2.85 -4.90 20.35
N PHE A 73 2.71 -4.43 19.12
CA PHE A 73 1.42 -4.39 18.40
C PHE A 73 1.02 -5.72 17.78
N ILE A 74 2.01 -6.53 17.43
CA ILE A 74 1.81 -7.84 16.81
C ILE A 74 2.72 -8.87 17.45
N GLU A 75 2.36 -10.14 17.29
CA GLU A 75 3.19 -11.29 17.62
C GLU A 75 3.32 -12.23 16.41
N LYS A 76 4.41 -13.00 16.38
CA LYS A 76 4.64 -14.05 15.38
C LYS A 76 4.43 -15.41 16.06
N LYS A 77 3.63 -16.26 15.41
CA LYS A 77 3.45 -17.65 15.83
C LYS A 77 3.89 -18.61 14.72
N GLU A 78 4.44 -19.74 15.11
CA GLU A 78 4.76 -20.79 14.14
C GLU A 78 3.49 -21.40 13.58
N ASP A 79 3.52 -21.78 12.31
CA ASP A 79 2.46 -22.59 11.74
C ASP A 79 2.58 -24.04 12.27
N GLU A 80 1.47 -24.63 12.67
CA GLU A 80 1.46 -26.00 13.24
C GLU A 80 1.95 -27.05 12.26
N SER A 81 1.67 -26.88 10.98
CA SER A 81 2.05 -27.82 9.92
C SER A 81 3.47 -27.58 9.38
N ASN A 82 3.96 -26.32 9.45
CA ASN A 82 5.28 -25.96 8.96
C ASN A 82 5.92 -24.85 9.81
N LYS A 83 6.74 -25.22 10.77
CA LYS A 83 7.43 -24.31 11.71
C LYS A 83 8.31 -23.25 11.04
N LYS A 84 8.67 -23.40 9.76
CA LYS A 84 9.40 -22.37 9.00
C LYS A 84 8.50 -21.18 8.63
N ILE A 85 7.19 -21.39 8.60
CA ILE A 85 6.21 -20.33 8.31
C ILE A 85 5.88 -19.62 9.61
N LYS A 86 6.00 -18.28 9.59
CA LYS A 86 5.61 -17.43 10.73
C LYS A 86 4.33 -16.69 10.36
N LYS A 87 3.28 -16.93 11.12
CA LYS A 87 1.99 -16.26 11.03
C LYS A 87 1.98 -15.03 11.93
N LEU A 88 1.37 -13.95 11.47
CA LEU A 88 1.28 -12.65 12.16
C LEU A 88 -0.09 -12.52 12.81
N PHE A 89 -0.11 -12.14 14.07
CA PHE A 89 -1.33 -11.90 14.85
C PHE A 89 -1.26 -10.56 15.57
N PRO A 90 -2.38 -9.82 15.68
CA PRO A 90 -2.42 -8.63 16.52
C PRO A 90 -2.40 -9.04 17.99
N THR A 91 -1.66 -8.30 18.82
CA THR A 91 -1.74 -8.39 20.28
C THR A 91 -2.96 -7.62 20.78
N GLU A 92 -3.23 -7.65 22.09
CA GLU A 92 -4.27 -6.79 22.68
C GLU A 92 -3.97 -5.31 22.46
N LYS A 93 -2.69 -4.87 22.54
CA LYS A 93 -2.28 -3.49 22.19
C LYS A 93 -2.68 -3.15 20.76
N GLY A 94 -2.39 -4.05 19.81
CA GLY A 94 -2.74 -3.86 18.40
C GLY A 94 -4.25 -3.78 18.17
N LYS A 95 -5.01 -4.68 18.79
CA LYS A 95 -6.48 -4.69 18.70
C LYS A 95 -7.11 -3.43 19.30
N ASN A 96 -6.55 -2.89 20.38
CA ASN A 96 -7.07 -1.70 21.04
C ASN A 96 -6.83 -0.43 20.21
N VAL A 97 -5.77 -0.35 19.42
CA VAL A 97 -5.47 0.80 18.54
C VAL A 97 -6.23 0.71 17.20
N TYR A 98 -6.53 -0.49 16.73
CA TYR A 98 -7.19 -0.69 15.44
C TYR A 98 -8.49 0.11 15.23
N PRO A 99 -9.42 0.25 16.21
CA PRO A 99 -10.62 1.07 16.03
C PRO A 99 -10.34 2.56 15.79
N PHE A 100 -9.25 3.10 16.35
CA PHE A 100 -8.86 4.51 16.13
C PHE A 100 -8.36 4.70 14.69
N ILE A 101 -7.53 3.77 14.20
CA ILE A 101 -7.05 3.80 12.82
C ILE A 101 -8.24 3.67 11.84
N LYS A 102 -9.16 2.76 12.14
CA LYS A 102 -10.36 2.58 11.31
C LYS A 102 -11.20 3.85 11.26
N ARG A 103 -11.41 4.51 12.40
CA ARG A 103 -12.17 5.78 12.47
C ARG A 103 -11.50 6.89 11.68
N GLU A 104 -10.19 7.03 11.74
CA GLU A 104 -9.43 7.98 10.92
C GLU A 104 -9.63 7.70 9.43
N ASN A 105 -9.49 6.44 9.01
CA ASN A 105 -9.72 6.05 7.63
C ASN A 105 -11.15 6.36 7.16
N ASP A 106 -12.17 6.07 7.96
CA ASP A 106 -13.57 6.35 7.66
C ASP A 106 -13.81 7.88 7.55
N TYR A 107 -13.21 8.67 8.45
CA TYR A 107 -13.25 10.13 8.41
C TYR A 107 -12.56 10.68 7.15
N SER A 108 -11.36 10.22 6.84
CA SER A 108 -10.61 10.62 5.65
C SER A 108 -11.37 10.31 4.35
N ASN A 109 -12.08 9.16 4.28
CA ASN A 109 -12.96 8.85 3.16
C ASN A 109 -14.14 9.83 3.06
N THR A 110 -14.75 10.18 4.20
CA THR A 110 -15.86 11.15 4.23
C THR A 110 -15.41 12.52 3.73
N VAL A 111 -14.27 13.01 4.21
CA VAL A 111 -13.70 14.30 3.78
C VAL A 111 -13.32 14.28 2.30
N ALA A 112 -12.69 13.19 1.84
CA ALA A 112 -12.28 13.06 0.44
C ALA A 112 -13.45 13.03 -0.55
N LEU A 113 -14.63 12.65 -0.11
CA LEU A 113 -15.84 12.56 -0.93
C LEU A 113 -16.86 13.67 -0.64
N GLU A 114 -16.47 14.71 0.10
CA GLU A 114 -17.33 15.86 0.35
C GLU A 114 -17.76 16.52 -0.96
N GLY A 115 -19.07 16.74 -1.13
CA GLY A 115 -19.65 17.31 -2.34
C GLY A 115 -19.89 16.32 -3.50
N PHE A 116 -19.55 15.04 -3.33
CA PHE A 116 -19.87 13.99 -4.29
C PHE A 116 -21.22 13.35 -3.97
N SER A 117 -22.00 13.04 -5.01
CA SER A 117 -23.15 12.15 -4.88
C SER A 117 -22.70 10.69 -4.67
N GLU A 118 -23.58 9.86 -4.14
CA GLU A 118 -23.33 8.43 -3.96
C GLU A 118 -22.92 7.73 -5.26
N THR A 119 -23.61 8.05 -6.37
CA THR A 119 -23.30 7.52 -7.71
C THR A 119 -21.91 7.92 -8.20
N GLU A 120 -21.49 9.16 -7.94
CA GLU A 120 -20.13 9.63 -8.28
C GLU A 120 -19.07 8.92 -7.44
N ALA A 121 -19.30 8.75 -6.14
CA ALA A 121 -18.41 8.01 -5.24
C ALA A 121 -18.24 6.55 -5.68
N GLU A 122 -19.34 5.86 -6.02
CA GLU A 122 -19.28 4.51 -6.57
C GLU A 122 -18.52 4.45 -7.90
N THR A 123 -18.77 5.43 -8.79
CA THR A 123 -18.10 5.51 -10.08
C THR A 123 -16.60 5.67 -9.92
N ILE A 124 -16.13 6.59 -9.05
CA ILE A 124 -14.72 6.79 -8.74
C ILE A 124 -14.12 5.50 -8.19
N SER A 125 -14.78 4.86 -7.22
CA SER A 125 -14.32 3.59 -6.62
C SER A 125 -14.09 2.52 -7.69
N ASN A 126 -15.08 2.30 -8.56
CA ASN A 126 -15.01 1.32 -9.63
C ASN A 126 -13.90 1.61 -10.65
N LEU A 127 -13.74 2.88 -11.04
CA LEU A 127 -12.70 3.30 -11.97
C LEU A 127 -11.29 3.16 -11.36
N LEU A 128 -11.10 3.54 -10.10
CA LEU A 128 -9.83 3.37 -9.39
C LEU A 128 -9.46 1.89 -9.22
N GLN A 129 -10.43 1.03 -8.95
CA GLN A 129 -10.20 -0.42 -8.90
C GLN A 129 -9.70 -0.96 -10.25
N ARG A 130 -10.25 -0.47 -11.37
CA ARG A 130 -9.79 -0.86 -12.71
C ARG A 130 -8.37 -0.36 -12.98
N VAL A 131 -8.06 0.90 -12.64
CA VAL A 131 -6.70 1.46 -12.73
C VAL A 131 -5.73 0.62 -11.89
N ARG A 132 -6.09 0.30 -10.65
CA ARG A 132 -5.27 -0.54 -9.76
C ARG A 132 -4.99 -1.92 -10.37
N LYS A 133 -6.01 -2.62 -10.87
CA LYS A 133 -5.86 -3.94 -11.50
C LYS A 133 -4.92 -3.92 -12.71
N ASN A 134 -4.94 -2.84 -13.49
CA ASN A 134 -4.04 -2.69 -14.64
C ASN A 134 -2.58 -2.51 -14.18
N ILE A 135 -2.33 -1.62 -13.21
CA ILE A 135 -1.00 -1.38 -12.66
C ILE A 135 -0.46 -2.61 -11.90
N GLU A 136 -1.33 -3.40 -11.28
CA GLU A 136 -0.95 -4.61 -10.54
C GLU A 136 -0.25 -5.64 -11.42
N LYS A 137 -0.72 -5.83 -12.65
CA LYS A 137 -0.06 -6.71 -13.63
C LYS A 137 1.36 -6.26 -13.96
N ASP A 138 1.54 -4.96 -14.11
CA ASP A 138 2.81 -4.34 -14.42
C ASP A 138 3.78 -4.44 -13.21
N TRP A 139 3.26 -4.22 -12.01
CA TRP A 139 3.99 -4.38 -10.76
C TRP A 139 4.49 -5.82 -10.58
N GLU A 140 3.64 -6.82 -10.80
CA GLU A 140 4.03 -8.23 -10.75
C GLU A 140 5.10 -8.59 -11.77
N PHE A 141 4.99 -8.04 -12.99
CA PHE A 141 5.96 -8.24 -14.05
C PHE A 141 7.35 -7.72 -13.65
N VAL A 142 7.41 -6.49 -13.13
CA VAL A 142 8.66 -5.87 -12.67
C VAL A 142 9.20 -6.56 -11.42
N LYS A 143 8.34 -6.95 -10.47
CA LYS A 143 8.73 -7.68 -9.25
C LYS A 143 9.42 -9.02 -9.56
N LYS A 144 9.08 -9.66 -10.68
CA LYS A 144 9.74 -10.88 -11.17
C LYS A 144 11.10 -10.61 -11.84
N GLY A 145 11.59 -9.38 -11.82
CA GLY A 145 12.87 -8.97 -12.41
C GLY A 145 12.78 -8.61 -13.91
N ASN A 146 11.58 -8.56 -14.47
CA ASN A 146 11.41 -8.19 -15.87
C ASN A 146 11.52 -6.67 -16.07
N LYS A 147 11.99 -6.26 -17.25
CA LYS A 147 12.08 -4.83 -17.63
C LYS A 147 10.90 -4.43 -18.50
N ARG A 148 10.30 -3.28 -18.19
CA ARG A 148 9.21 -2.71 -18.99
C ARG A 148 9.75 -2.10 -20.27
N ASN A 149 9.06 -2.35 -21.39
CA ASN A 149 9.44 -1.86 -22.72
C ASN A 149 8.83 -0.48 -23.03
N TYR A 150 8.85 0.46 -22.06
CA TYR A 150 8.23 1.78 -22.23
C TYR A 150 8.91 2.64 -23.31
N TRP A 151 10.17 2.36 -23.67
CA TRP A 151 10.87 3.02 -24.80
C TRP A 151 10.28 2.67 -26.18
N LEU A 152 9.52 1.58 -26.29
CA LEU A 152 8.78 1.24 -27.50
C LEU A 152 7.40 1.91 -27.55
N TYR A 153 6.99 2.56 -26.45
CA TYR A 153 5.70 3.21 -26.36
C TYR A 153 5.70 4.51 -27.16
N LYS A 154 5.05 4.48 -28.33
CA LYS A 154 4.79 5.67 -29.15
C LYS A 154 3.58 6.43 -28.58
N GLY A 155 3.72 7.02 -27.43
CA GLY A 155 2.74 7.97 -26.89
C GLY A 155 2.77 9.26 -27.68
N ALA A 156 1.67 9.97 -27.75
CA ALA A 156 1.36 11.07 -28.66
C ALA A 156 2.34 12.26 -28.69
N ASN A 157 3.41 12.31 -27.90
CA ASN A 157 4.31 13.47 -27.83
C ASN A 157 5.79 13.14 -27.56
N TYR A 158 6.22 11.88 -27.69
CA TYR A 158 7.65 11.55 -27.60
C TYR A 158 8.25 11.43 -29.00
N SER A 159 8.40 12.58 -29.67
CA SER A 159 9.20 12.67 -30.85
C SER A 159 10.68 12.66 -30.46
N ASN A 160 11.41 11.64 -30.92
CA ASN A 160 12.87 11.59 -31.02
C ASN A 160 13.69 12.15 -29.87
N ASP A 161 13.67 11.52 -28.71
CA ASP A 161 14.71 11.81 -27.72
C ASP A 161 15.97 10.97 -28.03
N TYR A 162 16.86 11.56 -28.82
CA TYR A 162 18.18 11.01 -29.17
C TYR A 162 19.09 10.80 -27.94
N THR A 163 18.76 11.34 -26.78
CA THR A 163 19.56 11.26 -25.56
C THR A 163 19.46 9.87 -24.91
N TYR A 164 18.37 9.14 -25.10
CA TYR A 164 18.19 7.84 -24.47
C TYR A 164 19.04 6.71 -25.06
N ARG A 165 19.46 6.83 -26.33
CA ARG A 165 20.31 5.82 -27.00
C ARG A 165 21.77 5.83 -26.51
N LYS A 166 22.22 6.88 -25.81
CA LYS A 166 23.62 7.01 -25.35
C LYS A 166 23.86 6.46 -23.96
N VAL A 167 22.84 6.13 -23.17
CA VAL A 167 22.98 5.73 -21.76
C VAL A 167 22.79 4.22 -21.54
N HIS A 168 22.25 3.51 -22.54
CA HIS A 168 22.10 2.05 -22.47
C HIS A 168 22.51 1.45 -23.81
N PRO A 169 23.77 0.95 -23.95
CA PRO A 169 24.20 0.16 -25.10
C PRO A 169 23.48 -1.21 -25.17
#